data_291bbba73c025fd68df6e9d11532b939
#
_entry.id   291bbba73c025fd68df6e9d11532b939
#
_cell.length_a   1.000
_cell.length_b   1.000
_cell.length_c   1.000
_cell.angle_alpha   90.00
_cell.angle_beta   90.00
_cell.angle_gamma   90.00
#
_symmetry.space_group_name_H-M   'P 1'
#
loop_
_entity.id
_entity.type
_entity.pdbx_description
1 polymer ?
#
loop_
_entity_poly.entity_id
_entity_poly.type
_entity_poly.pdbx_seq_one_letter_code
_entity_poly.pdbx_strand_id
1 'polypeptide(L)'
;MSWQVRNGWYFPLGCLLVAVAGPSGVIAFQQRTSQQSPRNASTPKLGDSKVNPIDGLRYVWIPPGSFTDGCSQGDKECFEDESPPRKVTLTRGFWLGQTEVTQAAYQKVMGYNPSVIEGPGYPADSISWVEANVYCTAIGGRLPSEAEWEYAARGGTTSARYGNLDEIAWYVHNSDFTSHPVARKKPNAYGLYDMLGNVLEWTDTWYWVQHNQENINPTGPSIAEYKELRGGGWWDNQDLVRASYRIRLETTDLDYDIGFRCAAN
;
A
#
# COMPACT_ATOMS: atom_id res chain seq x y z
N MET A 1 -40.79 -33.91 -8.37
CA MET A 1 -39.88 -34.53 -7.40
C MET A 1 -39.37 -33.46 -6.50
N SER A 2 -39.87 -33.39 -5.29
CA SER A 2 -39.62 -32.37 -4.27
C SER A 2 -38.40 -32.74 -3.43
N TRP A 3 -37.46 -31.83 -3.25
CA TRP A 3 -36.42 -31.95 -2.25
C TRP A 3 -36.66 -30.94 -1.12
N GLN A 4 -36.86 -31.48 0.05
CA GLN A 4 -37.05 -30.76 1.29
C GLN A 4 -35.71 -30.26 1.81
N VAL A 5 -35.71 -28.97 2.24
CA VAL A 5 -34.61 -28.31 2.97
C VAL A 5 -34.71 -28.75 4.43
N ARG A 6 -33.65 -29.35 4.99
CA ARG A 6 -33.49 -29.64 6.41
C ARG A 6 -32.83 -28.49 7.13
N ASN A 7 -33.56 -27.87 8.05
CA ASN A 7 -33.05 -26.86 8.97
C ASN A 7 -32.11 -27.50 10.00
N GLY A 8 -30.85 -27.05 10.02
CA GLY A 8 -29.88 -27.37 11.07
C GLY A 8 -29.86 -26.27 12.11
N TRP A 9 -30.21 -26.62 13.35
CA TRP A 9 -30.14 -25.72 14.50
C TRP A 9 -28.70 -25.67 15.04
N TYR A 10 -28.11 -24.49 15.07
CA TYR A 10 -26.89 -24.23 15.84
C TYR A 10 -27.27 -23.70 17.23
N PHE A 11 -26.86 -24.41 18.28
CA PHE A 11 -26.88 -23.94 19.65
C PHE A 11 -25.53 -23.29 19.98
N PRO A 12 -25.50 -22.08 20.56
CA PRO A 12 -24.25 -21.56 21.14
C PRO A 12 -24.05 -22.12 22.56
N LEU A 13 -22.82 -22.52 22.84
CA LEU A 13 -22.37 -23.06 24.12
C LEU A 13 -22.45 -22.03 25.27
N GLY A 14 -23.06 -22.48 26.36
CA GLY A 14 -22.51 -22.44 27.70
C GLY A 14 -22.39 -21.09 28.42
N CYS A 15 -23.50 -20.56 28.93
CA CYS A 15 -23.47 -19.78 30.15
C CYS A 15 -23.71 -20.70 31.38
N LEU A 16 -22.69 -20.85 32.23
CA LEU A 16 -22.83 -21.53 33.51
C LEU A 16 -23.58 -20.60 34.49
N LEU A 17 -24.81 -20.96 34.80
CA LEU A 17 -25.64 -20.29 35.84
C LEU A 17 -25.36 -20.96 37.19
N VAL A 18 -24.79 -20.23 38.15
CA VAL A 18 -24.74 -20.61 39.55
C VAL A 18 -25.90 -19.90 40.27
N ALA A 19 -26.92 -20.64 40.68
CA ALA A 19 -28.00 -20.13 41.48
C ALA A 19 -27.70 -20.36 42.98
N VAL A 20 -27.68 -19.30 43.77
CA VAL A 20 -27.65 -19.34 45.24
C VAL A 20 -29.02 -18.88 45.75
N ALA A 21 -29.79 -19.81 46.34
CA ALA A 21 -31.08 -19.51 46.95
C ALA A 21 -30.92 -19.09 48.42
N GLY A 22 -31.32 -17.86 48.75
CA GLY A 22 -31.48 -17.37 50.11
C GLY A 22 -32.99 -17.29 50.47
N PRO A 23 -33.37 -17.16 51.75
CA PRO A 23 -34.71 -17.41 52.24
C PRO A 23 -35.73 -16.26 52.02
N SER A 24 -35.54 -15.36 51.10
CA SER A 24 -36.50 -14.31 50.79
C SER A 24 -36.45 -13.99 49.31
N GLY A 25 -37.05 -14.80 48.54
CA GLY A 25 -37.52 -14.78 47.15
C GLY A 25 -37.33 -13.55 46.25
N VAL A 26 -36.22 -12.81 46.32
CA VAL A 26 -35.88 -11.76 45.34
C VAL A 26 -34.52 -12.05 44.73
N ILE A 27 -34.51 -12.56 43.49
CA ILE A 27 -33.28 -12.77 42.70
C ILE A 27 -32.92 -11.44 42.06
N ALA A 28 -31.93 -10.72 42.62
CA ALA A 28 -31.33 -9.57 41.96
C ALA A 28 -30.25 -10.03 40.98
N PHE A 29 -30.51 -9.90 39.67
CA PHE A 29 -29.50 -10.08 38.65
C PHE A 29 -28.55 -8.89 38.62
N GLN A 30 -27.36 -9.01 39.22
CA GLN A 30 -26.26 -8.06 38.97
C GLN A 30 -25.54 -8.46 37.69
N GLN A 31 -25.86 -7.77 36.63
CA GLN A 31 -25.01 -7.79 35.43
C GLN A 31 -23.70 -7.04 35.74
N ARG A 32 -22.63 -7.76 35.97
CA ARG A 32 -21.29 -7.19 35.91
C ARG A 32 -20.94 -6.96 34.43
N THR A 33 -21.30 -5.78 33.92
CA THR A 33 -20.69 -5.28 32.70
C THR A 33 -19.27 -4.90 33.03
N SER A 34 -18.31 -5.74 32.63
CA SER A 34 -16.91 -5.36 32.54
C SER A 34 -16.78 -4.33 31.41
N GLN A 35 -16.98 -3.05 31.74
CA GLN A 35 -16.56 -1.96 30.87
C GLN A 35 -15.02 -1.97 30.83
N GLN A 36 -14.44 -2.71 29.89
CA GLN A 36 -13.09 -2.42 29.44
C GLN A 36 -13.17 -1.06 28.72
N SER A 37 -12.70 -0.03 29.38
CA SER A 37 -12.43 1.26 28.73
C SER A 37 -11.59 1.01 27.48
N PRO A 38 -11.90 1.61 26.32
CA PRO A 38 -11.06 1.51 25.15
C PRO A 38 -9.67 2.01 25.56
N ARG A 39 -8.65 1.16 25.42
CA ARG A 39 -7.26 1.61 25.56
C ARG A 39 -7.10 2.79 24.62
N ASN A 40 -6.71 3.95 25.15
CA ASN A 40 -6.28 5.08 24.33
C ASN A 40 -5.14 4.59 23.44
N ALA A 41 -5.47 4.16 22.22
CA ALA A 41 -4.48 3.90 21.21
C ALA A 41 -3.86 5.27 20.91
N SER A 42 -2.59 5.45 21.23
CA SER A 42 -1.85 6.66 20.86
C SER A 42 -1.86 6.81 19.35
N THR A 43 -2.07 8.03 18.87
CA THR A 43 -1.97 8.33 17.43
C THR A 43 -0.58 7.86 16.94
N PRO A 44 -0.52 7.06 15.85
CA PRO A 44 0.75 6.61 15.32
C PRO A 44 1.64 7.79 14.90
N LYS A 45 2.95 7.61 14.96
CA LYS A 45 3.97 8.61 14.60
C LYS A 45 4.98 8.02 13.60
N LEU A 46 5.72 8.89 12.93
CA LEU A 46 6.80 8.47 12.05
C LEU A 46 7.75 7.48 12.75
N GLY A 47 8.07 6.37 12.09
CA GLY A 47 8.87 5.27 12.61
C GLY A 47 8.04 4.13 13.23
N ASP A 48 6.76 4.35 13.53
CA ASP A 48 5.88 3.26 13.96
C ASP A 48 5.65 2.27 12.81
N SER A 49 5.59 0.99 13.15
CA SER A 49 5.31 -0.06 12.17
C SER A 49 4.41 -1.15 12.76
N LYS A 50 3.68 -1.81 11.89
CA LYS A 50 2.84 -2.98 12.24
C LYS A 50 3.01 -4.08 11.19
N VAL A 51 2.73 -5.32 11.57
CA VAL A 51 2.64 -6.44 10.64
C VAL A 51 1.16 -6.70 10.38
N ASN A 52 0.78 -6.77 9.11
CA ASN A 52 -0.57 -7.18 8.74
C ASN A 52 -0.72 -8.69 8.95
N PRO A 53 -1.70 -9.16 9.74
CA PRO A 53 -1.82 -10.57 10.07
C PRO A 53 -2.23 -11.46 8.87
N ILE A 54 -2.80 -10.89 7.82
CA ILE A 54 -3.29 -11.61 6.65
C ILE A 54 -2.13 -11.96 5.71
N ASP A 55 -1.39 -10.96 5.24
CA ASP A 55 -0.27 -11.16 4.31
C ASP A 55 1.08 -11.41 5.01
N GLY A 56 1.24 -10.93 6.24
CA GLY A 56 2.47 -11.04 7.01
C GLY A 56 3.48 -9.93 6.70
N LEU A 57 3.15 -8.99 5.82
CA LEU A 57 4.03 -7.88 5.47
C LEU A 57 4.04 -6.79 6.53
N ARG A 58 5.14 -6.06 6.60
CA ARG A 58 5.30 -4.89 7.47
C ARG A 58 4.77 -3.65 6.79
N TYR A 59 4.03 -2.85 7.55
CA TYR A 59 3.54 -1.53 7.16
C TYR A 59 4.15 -0.47 8.08
N VAL A 60 4.57 0.65 7.52
CA VAL A 60 5.08 1.82 8.26
C VAL A 60 4.05 2.93 8.24
N TRP A 61 4.01 3.69 9.33
CA TRP A 61 3.14 4.85 9.43
C TRP A 61 3.74 6.06 8.71
N ILE A 62 2.99 6.60 7.78
CA ILE A 62 3.29 7.83 7.07
C ILE A 62 2.44 8.94 7.69
N PRO A 63 3.05 9.95 8.36
CA PRO A 63 2.30 11.02 9.01
C PRO A 63 1.65 11.95 8.00
N PRO A 64 0.60 12.71 8.39
CA PRO A 64 0.09 13.79 7.56
C PRO A 64 1.18 14.84 7.32
N GLY A 65 1.12 15.54 6.18
CA GLY A 65 2.11 16.55 5.84
C GLY A 65 1.86 17.19 4.49
N SER A 66 2.80 18.04 4.08
CA SER A 66 2.76 18.69 2.77
C SER A 66 4.09 18.49 2.05
N PHE A 67 4.04 18.41 0.73
CA PHE A 67 5.20 18.26 -0.12
C PHE A 67 5.01 19.01 -1.44
N THR A 68 6.04 19.10 -2.23
CA THR A 68 5.95 19.53 -3.63
C THR A 68 5.83 18.30 -4.50
N ASP A 69 4.68 18.14 -5.12
CA ASP A 69 4.32 17.11 -6.07
C ASP A 69 4.79 17.49 -7.47
N GLY A 70 5.34 16.53 -8.20
CA GLY A 70 5.84 16.72 -9.56
C GLY A 70 7.33 17.04 -9.63
N CYS A 71 7.73 17.69 -10.72
CA CYS A 71 9.13 17.95 -11.08
C CYS A 71 9.93 18.61 -9.95
N SER A 72 11.04 17.98 -9.57
CA SER A 72 11.93 18.52 -8.53
C SER A 72 12.73 19.72 -9.05
N GLN A 73 12.99 20.69 -8.19
CA GLN A 73 13.75 21.88 -8.60
C GLN A 73 15.14 21.51 -9.12
N GLY A 74 15.43 21.93 -10.35
CA GLY A 74 16.72 21.66 -11.01
C GLY A 74 16.83 20.30 -11.69
N ASP A 75 15.81 19.45 -11.60
CA ASP A 75 15.71 18.23 -12.39
C ASP A 75 15.45 18.59 -13.86
N LYS A 76 16.30 18.08 -14.75
CA LYS A 76 16.22 18.31 -16.20
C LYS A 76 15.62 17.14 -16.96
N GLU A 77 15.29 16.07 -16.24
CA GLU A 77 14.79 14.82 -16.80
C GLU A 77 13.26 14.73 -16.73
N CYS A 78 12.58 15.80 -16.24
CA CYS A 78 11.13 15.83 -16.09
C CYS A 78 10.38 15.88 -17.42
N PHE A 79 9.28 15.14 -17.49
CA PHE A 79 8.31 15.21 -18.59
C PHE A 79 7.27 16.28 -18.35
N GLU A 80 6.50 16.61 -19.39
CA GLU A 80 5.48 17.68 -19.34
C GLU A 80 4.38 17.42 -18.30
N ASP A 81 4.04 16.17 -18.08
CA ASP A 81 3.00 15.75 -17.12
C ASP A 81 3.44 15.78 -15.65
N GLU A 82 4.73 15.97 -15.41
CA GLU A 82 5.29 16.24 -14.08
C GLU A 82 5.30 17.74 -13.72
N SER A 83 4.92 18.62 -14.67
CA SER A 83 5.03 20.07 -14.55
C SER A 83 3.69 20.79 -14.81
N PRO A 84 3.44 21.95 -14.15
CA PRO A 84 4.28 22.57 -13.12
C PRO A 84 4.18 21.84 -11.77
N PRO A 85 5.25 21.87 -10.95
CA PRO A 85 5.20 21.32 -9.61
C PRO A 85 4.21 22.09 -8.74
N ARG A 86 3.52 21.40 -7.85
CA ARG A 86 2.48 21.98 -7.00
C ARG A 86 2.64 21.56 -5.54
N LYS A 87 2.20 22.42 -4.61
CA LYS A 87 2.15 22.05 -3.19
C LYS A 87 0.93 21.18 -2.94
N VAL A 88 1.13 19.97 -2.43
CA VAL A 88 0.08 19.05 -2.00
C VAL A 88 0.13 18.86 -0.49
N THR A 89 -1.04 18.75 0.14
CA THR A 89 -1.21 18.49 1.57
C THR A 89 -2.02 17.22 1.79
N LEU A 90 -1.44 16.25 2.47
CA LEU A 90 -2.13 15.08 2.99
C LEU A 90 -2.54 15.36 4.44
N THR A 91 -3.85 15.47 4.69
CA THR A 91 -4.38 15.87 6.01
C THR A 91 -4.50 14.72 6.98
N ARG A 92 -4.37 13.48 6.51
CA ARG A 92 -4.42 12.26 7.29
C ARG A 92 -3.19 11.43 7.04
N GLY A 93 -2.66 10.81 8.08
CA GLY A 93 -1.62 9.81 7.93
C GLY A 93 -2.23 8.47 7.51
N PHE A 94 -1.37 7.59 7.01
CA PHE A 94 -1.76 6.27 6.51
C PHE A 94 -0.64 5.25 6.75
N TRP A 95 -0.98 3.98 6.73
CA TRP A 95 -0.02 2.88 6.72
C TRP A 95 0.34 2.55 5.28
N LEU A 96 1.61 2.36 5.00
CA LEU A 96 2.10 1.96 3.68
C LEU A 96 2.99 0.73 3.81
N GLY A 97 2.85 -0.22 2.89
CA GLY A 97 3.74 -1.37 2.79
C GLY A 97 5.20 -0.93 2.79
N GLN A 98 6.01 -1.49 3.70
CA GLN A 98 7.42 -1.14 3.84
C GLN A 98 8.21 -1.45 2.57
N THR A 99 7.77 -2.46 1.84
CA THR A 99 8.29 -2.93 0.54
C THR A 99 7.14 -3.11 -0.43
N GLU A 100 7.43 -3.45 -1.67
CA GLU A 100 6.46 -4.04 -2.57
C GLU A 100 5.87 -5.32 -1.96
N VAL A 101 4.71 -5.74 -2.43
CA VAL A 101 4.12 -7.04 -2.07
C VAL A 101 5.01 -8.15 -2.58
N THR A 102 5.44 -9.06 -1.71
CA THR A 102 6.28 -10.19 -2.11
C THR A 102 5.47 -11.32 -2.71
N GLN A 103 6.11 -12.14 -3.53
CA GLN A 103 5.49 -13.33 -4.13
C GLN A 103 4.92 -14.29 -3.09
N ALA A 104 5.63 -14.49 -1.96
CA ALA A 104 5.12 -15.32 -0.86
C ALA A 104 3.84 -14.74 -0.25
N ALA A 105 3.77 -13.42 -0.07
CA ALA A 105 2.58 -12.75 0.45
C ALA A 105 1.44 -12.80 -0.57
N TYR A 106 1.74 -12.56 -1.84
CA TYR A 106 0.75 -12.63 -2.92
C TYR A 106 0.14 -14.04 -3.04
N GLN A 107 0.99 -15.07 -3.11
CA GLN A 107 0.54 -16.45 -3.17
C GLN A 107 -0.28 -16.86 -1.94
N LYS A 108 0.11 -16.38 -0.76
CA LYS A 108 -0.64 -16.66 0.48
C LYS A 108 -2.07 -16.12 0.43
N VAL A 109 -2.27 -14.93 -0.15
CA VAL A 109 -3.58 -14.24 -0.18
C VAL A 109 -4.40 -14.66 -1.39
N MET A 110 -3.78 -14.74 -2.57
CA MET A 110 -4.47 -14.98 -3.83
C MET A 110 -4.52 -16.47 -4.24
N GLY A 111 -3.68 -17.31 -3.63
CA GLY A 111 -3.63 -18.75 -3.90
C GLY A 111 -2.73 -19.15 -5.09
N TYR A 112 -2.13 -18.21 -5.79
CA TYR A 112 -1.22 -18.46 -6.92
C TYR A 112 -0.12 -17.39 -6.98
N ASN A 113 0.92 -17.64 -7.78
CA ASN A 113 2.00 -16.69 -8.07
C ASN A 113 2.11 -16.50 -9.59
N PRO A 114 1.84 -15.31 -10.15
CA PRO A 114 1.93 -15.05 -11.59
C PRO A 114 3.33 -14.64 -12.05
N SER A 115 4.24 -14.36 -11.11
CA SER A 115 5.54 -13.75 -11.39
C SER A 115 6.42 -14.64 -12.27
N VAL A 116 7.18 -13.99 -13.16
CA VAL A 116 8.04 -14.69 -14.13
C VAL A 116 9.33 -15.20 -13.49
N ILE A 117 9.93 -14.39 -12.61
CA ILE A 117 11.13 -14.77 -11.87
C ILE A 117 10.71 -15.19 -10.47
N GLU A 118 10.86 -16.46 -10.15
CA GLU A 118 10.33 -17.02 -8.92
C GLU A 118 11.30 -16.89 -7.73
N GLY A 119 10.75 -16.46 -6.61
CA GLY A 119 11.43 -16.42 -5.32
C GLY A 119 10.57 -15.77 -4.24
N PRO A 120 10.42 -16.39 -3.06
CA PRO A 120 9.45 -15.95 -2.05
C PRO A 120 9.67 -14.52 -1.56
N GLY A 121 10.89 -14.01 -1.63
CA GLY A 121 11.26 -12.65 -1.22
C GLY A 121 11.32 -11.64 -2.37
N TYR A 122 11.06 -12.04 -3.61
CA TYR A 122 10.98 -11.12 -4.74
C TYR A 122 9.65 -10.38 -4.75
N PRO A 123 9.54 -9.21 -5.39
CA PRO A 123 8.26 -8.56 -5.58
C PRO A 123 7.33 -9.46 -6.41
N ALA A 124 6.06 -9.42 -6.15
CA ALA A 124 5.06 -9.97 -7.05
C ALA A 124 4.98 -9.07 -8.27
N ASP A 125 5.29 -9.63 -9.43
CA ASP A 125 5.23 -8.96 -10.73
C ASP A 125 4.20 -9.63 -11.66
N SER A 126 4.05 -9.10 -12.87
CA SER A 126 3.03 -9.56 -13.83
C SER A 126 1.61 -9.43 -13.28
N ILE A 127 1.35 -8.35 -12.56
CA ILE A 127 0.12 -8.07 -11.84
C ILE A 127 -0.61 -6.90 -12.52
N SER A 128 -1.87 -7.12 -12.91
CA SER A 128 -2.75 -6.05 -13.38
C SER A 128 -3.23 -5.17 -12.22
N TRP A 129 -3.66 -3.93 -12.52
CA TRP A 129 -4.26 -3.06 -11.50
C TRP A 129 -5.45 -3.73 -10.80
N VAL A 130 -6.28 -4.47 -11.55
CA VAL A 130 -7.45 -5.18 -10.99
C VAL A 130 -7.01 -6.19 -9.93
N GLU A 131 -5.98 -6.99 -10.20
CA GLU A 131 -5.47 -7.98 -9.26
C GLU A 131 -4.80 -7.34 -8.05
N ALA A 132 -4.01 -6.27 -8.26
CA ALA A 132 -3.41 -5.48 -7.19
C ALA A 132 -4.47 -4.90 -6.24
N ASN A 133 -5.55 -4.35 -6.79
CA ASN A 133 -6.67 -3.80 -6.01
C ASN A 133 -7.44 -4.90 -5.24
N VAL A 134 -7.67 -6.06 -5.87
CA VAL A 134 -8.29 -7.24 -5.21
C VAL A 134 -7.42 -7.70 -4.03
N TYR A 135 -6.11 -7.83 -4.24
CA TYR A 135 -5.18 -8.21 -3.17
C TYR A 135 -5.23 -7.22 -2.00
N CYS A 136 -5.03 -5.92 -2.27
CA CYS A 136 -5.01 -4.92 -1.21
C CYS A 136 -6.34 -4.87 -0.44
N THR A 137 -7.47 -5.05 -1.12
CA THR A 137 -8.79 -5.14 -0.48
C THR A 137 -8.92 -6.40 0.39
N ALA A 138 -8.43 -7.54 -0.06
CA ALA A 138 -8.47 -8.80 0.68
C ALA A 138 -7.70 -8.75 2.00
N ILE A 139 -6.66 -7.95 2.09
CA ILE A 139 -5.88 -7.75 3.33
C ILE A 139 -6.42 -6.60 4.21
N GLY A 140 -7.55 -6.00 3.85
CA GLY A 140 -8.17 -4.88 4.58
C GLY A 140 -7.52 -3.52 4.30
N GLY A 141 -6.84 -3.38 3.17
CA GLY A 141 -6.21 -2.16 2.70
C GLY A 141 -6.77 -1.68 1.35
N ARG A 142 -5.96 -0.91 0.65
CA ARG A 142 -6.21 -0.36 -0.69
C ARG A 142 -4.86 -0.10 -1.39
N LEU A 143 -4.87 0.21 -2.66
CA LEU A 143 -3.71 0.83 -3.29
C LEU A 143 -3.51 2.26 -2.74
N PRO A 144 -2.28 2.79 -2.68
CA PRO A 144 -2.04 4.19 -2.35
C PRO A 144 -2.56 5.09 -3.49
N SER A 145 -3.00 6.31 -3.18
CA SER A 145 -3.14 7.32 -4.22
C SER A 145 -1.75 7.72 -4.74
N GLU A 146 -1.71 8.29 -5.92
CA GLU A 146 -0.47 8.82 -6.52
C GLU A 146 0.25 9.79 -5.57
N ALA A 147 -0.49 10.76 -5.03
CA ALA A 147 0.06 11.73 -4.09
C ALA A 147 0.56 11.12 -2.77
N GLU A 148 -0.12 10.09 -2.26
CA GLU A 148 0.36 9.32 -1.10
C GLU A 148 1.65 8.59 -1.44
N TRP A 149 1.72 7.98 -2.63
CA TRP A 149 2.89 7.26 -3.09
C TRP A 149 4.10 8.20 -3.24
N GLU A 150 3.95 9.33 -3.95
CA GLU A 150 5.05 10.28 -4.16
C GLU A 150 5.50 10.94 -2.85
N TYR A 151 4.56 11.36 -1.98
CA TYR A 151 4.89 11.87 -0.65
C TYR A 151 5.73 10.87 0.15
N ALA A 152 5.33 9.61 0.14
CA ALA A 152 6.03 8.54 0.83
C ALA A 152 7.39 8.24 0.19
N ALA A 153 7.49 8.21 -1.15
CA ALA A 153 8.73 7.97 -1.88
C ALA A 153 9.78 9.05 -1.60
N ARG A 154 9.36 10.31 -1.58
CA ARG A 154 10.24 11.42 -1.25
C ARG A 154 10.82 11.32 0.17
N GLY A 155 10.09 10.77 1.12
CA GLY A 155 10.57 10.62 2.49
C GLY A 155 11.05 11.92 3.13
N GLY A 156 10.44 13.07 2.73
CA GLY A 156 10.82 14.42 3.18
C GLY A 156 11.87 15.12 2.32
N THR A 157 12.46 14.49 1.30
CA THR A 157 13.37 15.18 0.36
C THR A 157 12.61 15.97 -0.70
N THR A 158 13.23 17.02 -1.22
CA THR A 158 12.75 17.81 -2.37
C THR A 158 13.49 17.44 -3.67
N SER A 159 14.46 16.54 -3.60
CA SER A 159 15.23 16.07 -4.76
C SER A 159 14.44 15.05 -5.57
N ALA A 160 14.87 14.82 -6.82
CA ALA A 160 14.29 13.80 -7.69
C ALA A 160 14.39 12.37 -7.12
N ARG A 161 15.41 12.13 -6.27
CA ARG A 161 15.72 10.84 -5.64
C ARG A 161 16.07 11.06 -4.17
N TYR A 162 15.76 10.10 -3.31
CA TYR A 162 16.05 10.19 -1.87
C TYR A 162 17.47 9.76 -1.48
N GLY A 163 18.33 9.49 -2.46
CA GLY A 163 19.72 9.09 -2.23
C GLY A 163 20.50 8.86 -3.52
N ASN A 164 21.71 8.31 -3.39
CA ASN A 164 22.49 7.85 -4.56
C ASN A 164 21.77 6.66 -5.20
N LEU A 165 21.52 6.73 -6.52
CA LEU A 165 20.67 5.78 -7.24
C LEU A 165 21.17 4.33 -7.10
N ASP A 166 22.47 4.08 -7.20
CA ASP A 166 23.03 2.73 -7.06
C ASP A 166 22.84 2.13 -5.65
N GLU A 167 22.67 2.98 -4.65
CA GLU A 167 22.48 2.54 -3.27
C GLU A 167 21.01 2.31 -2.89
N ILE A 168 20.06 2.94 -3.65
CA ILE A 168 18.64 2.97 -3.27
C ILE A 168 17.73 2.23 -4.25
N ALA A 169 18.20 1.93 -5.48
CA ALA A 169 17.36 1.40 -6.54
C ALA A 169 18.02 0.25 -7.31
N TRP A 170 17.19 -0.67 -7.80
CA TRP A 170 17.52 -1.61 -8.85
C TRP A 170 16.97 -1.07 -10.17
N TYR A 171 17.84 -0.83 -11.15
CA TYR A 171 17.50 -0.26 -12.46
C TYR A 171 18.44 -0.86 -13.53
N VAL A 172 18.26 -0.54 -14.78
CA VAL A 172 18.92 -1.22 -15.91
C VAL A 172 20.44 -1.38 -15.78
N HIS A 173 21.14 -0.45 -15.09
CA HIS A 173 22.60 -0.51 -14.99
C HIS A 173 23.12 -1.40 -13.85
N ASN A 174 22.27 -1.82 -12.91
CA ASN A 174 22.71 -2.61 -11.76
C ASN A 174 21.78 -3.78 -11.38
N SER A 175 20.73 -4.01 -12.17
CA SER A 175 19.70 -5.03 -11.90
C SER A 175 20.02 -6.39 -12.53
N ASP A 176 21.03 -6.47 -13.38
CA ASP A 176 21.29 -7.67 -14.21
C ASP A 176 20.06 -8.09 -15.05
N PHE A 177 19.24 -7.09 -15.44
CA PHE A 177 18.00 -7.27 -16.22
C PHE A 177 16.96 -8.17 -15.53
N THR A 178 16.82 -8.03 -14.21
CA THR A 178 15.86 -8.81 -13.43
C THR A 178 15.43 -8.04 -12.18
N SER A 179 14.23 -8.36 -11.63
CA SER A 179 13.85 -7.93 -10.30
C SER A 179 14.74 -8.58 -9.24
N HIS A 180 14.81 -7.99 -8.06
CA HIS A 180 15.59 -8.47 -6.93
C HIS A 180 14.70 -8.67 -5.69
N PRO A 181 15.13 -9.51 -4.72
CA PRO A 181 14.42 -9.62 -3.46
C PRO A 181 14.27 -8.24 -2.81
N VAL A 182 13.09 -7.96 -2.27
CA VAL A 182 12.78 -6.66 -1.66
C VAL A 182 13.72 -6.30 -0.50
N ALA A 183 13.87 -5.01 -0.21
CA ALA A 183 14.69 -4.47 0.88
C ALA A 183 16.19 -4.84 0.81
N ARG A 184 16.76 -4.91 -0.39
CA ARG A 184 18.20 -5.12 -0.59
C ARG A 184 18.97 -3.82 -0.79
N LYS A 185 18.28 -2.73 -1.06
CA LYS A 185 18.84 -1.38 -1.17
C LYS A 185 18.55 -0.57 0.10
N LYS A 186 19.06 0.66 0.20
CA LYS A 186 18.83 1.53 1.35
C LYS A 186 17.40 2.09 1.34
N PRO A 187 16.74 2.15 2.50
CA PRO A 187 15.42 2.77 2.59
C PRO A 187 15.51 4.29 2.54
N ASN A 188 14.39 4.96 2.27
CA ASN A 188 14.27 6.39 2.47
C ASN A 188 14.13 6.76 3.96
N ALA A 189 14.03 8.06 4.29
CA ALA A 189 13.95 8.53 5.68
C ALA A 189 12.64 8.13 6.41
N TYR A 190 11.63 7.64 5.69
CA TYR A 190 10.42 7.08 6.28
C TYR A 190 10.54 5.57 6.54
N GLY A 191 11.67 4.95 6.18
CA GLY A 191 11.92 3.53 6.37
C GLY A 191 11.29 2.64 5.29
N LEU A 192 10.95 3.22 4.13
CA LEU A 192 10.40 2.53 2.96
C LEU A 192 11.52 2.12 2.02
N TYR A 193 11.50 0.87 1.58
CA TYR A 193 12.45 0.29 0.64
C TYR A 193 11.85 0.27 -0.77
N ASP A 194 12.73 0.26 -1.75
CA ASP A 194 12.41 0.03 -3.15
C ASP A 194 11.29 0.96 -3.68
N MET A 195 11.23 2.20 -3.13
CA MET A 195 10.32 3.22 -3.65
C MET A 195 10.74 3.73 -5.03
N LEU A 196 11.96 3.43 -5.45
CA LEU A 196 12.50 3.72 -6.76
C LEU A 196 13.20 2.47 -7.29
N GLY A 197 12.90 2.08 -8.52
CA GLY A 197 13.42 0.88 -9.17
C GLY A 197 12.74 -0.40 -8.68
N ASN A 198 13.34 -1.53 -8.96
CA ASN A 198 12.86 -2.89 -8.76
C ASN A 198 11.63 -3.18 -9.62
N VAL A 199 10.41 -2.84 -9.21
CA VAL A 199 9.22 -2.90 -10.06
C VAL A 199 8.45 -1.59 -10.06
N LEU A 200 7.82 -1.26 -11.18
CA LEU A 200 6.81 -0.21 -11.29
C LEU A 200 5.63 -0.54 -10.37
N GLU A 201 5.06 0.45 -9.71
CA GLU A 201 4.01 0.22 -8.73
C GLU A 201 2.69 0.87 -9.12
N TRP A 202 1.63 0.06 -9.16
CA TRP A 202 0.27 0.54 -9.35
C TRP A 202 -0.18 1.46 -8.22
N THR A 203 -0.85 2.57 -8.58
CA THR A 203 -1.59 3.44 -7.66
C THR A 203 -3.09 3.36 -7.89
N ASP A 204 -3.90 3.86 -6.94
CA ASP A 204 -5.36 3.91 -7.12
C ASP A 204 -5.82 5.08 -7.99
N THR A 205 -4.93 5.97 -8.36
CA THR A 205 -5.26 7.19 -9.08
C THR A 205 -5.45 6.92 -10.57
N TRP A 206 -6.54 7.44 -11.14
CA TRP A 206 -6.69 7.53 -12.58
C TRP A 206 -5.74 8.59 -13.13
N TYR A 207 -4.97 8.24 -14.17
CA TYR A 207 -4.01 9.15 -14.77
C TYR A 207 -4.71 10.37 -15.40
N TRP A 208 -4.19 11.54 -15.10
CA TRP A 208 -4.58 12.79 -15.74
C TRP A 208 -3.40 13.76 -15.83
N VAL A 209 -3.43 14.67 -16.80
CA VAL A 209 -2.46 15.75 -16.86
C VAL A 209 -2.83 16.79 -15.80
N GLN A 210 -1.93 17.06 -14.89
CA GLN A 210 -2.19 17.91 -13.72
C GLN A 210 -2.21 19.40 -14.10
N HIS A 211 -3.38 19.93 -14.40
CA HIS A 211 -3.55 21.36 -14.55
C HIS A 211 -4.59 21.87 -13.54
N ASN A 212 -4.15 22.65 -12.54
CA ASN A 212 -4.99 23.41 -11.59
C ASN A 212 -5.98 22.58 -10.76
N GLN A 213 -5.56 21.44 -10.21
CA GLN A 213 -6.41 20.53 -9.45
C GLN A 213 -6.24 20.65 -7.93
N GLU A 214 -7.06 19.90 -7.18
CA GLU A 214 -7.03 19.84 -5.71
C GLU A 214 -5.63 19.69 -5.15
N ASN A 215 -5.31 20.53 -4.17
CA ASN A 215 -4.03 20.49 -3.46
C ASN A 215 -4.14 19.82 -2.08
N ILE A 216 -5.34 19.38 -1.69
CA ILE A 216 -5.60 18.74 -0.40
C ILE A 216 -6.16 17.35 -0.64
N ASN A 217 -5.41 16.31 -0.24
CA ASN A 217 -5.73 14.89 -0.44
C ASN A 217 -6.19 14.57 -1.88
N PRO A 218 -5.42 14.90 -2.92
CA PRO A 218 -5.85 14.70 -4.28
C PRO A 218 -6.03 13.21 -4.58
N THR A 219 -7.13 12.88 -5.25
CA THR A 219 -7.46 11.51 -5.66
C THR A 219 -7.52 11.33 -7.17
N GLY A 220 -7.32 12.44 -7.91
CA GLY A 220 -7.52 12.46 -9.36
C GLY A 220 -8.99 12.42 -9.77
N PRO A 221 -9.27 12.27 -11.07
CA PRO A 221 -10.61 12.16 -11.59
C PRO A 221 -11.27 10.86 -11.11
N SER A 222 -12.60 10.85 -11.04
CA SER A 222 -13.36 9.66 -10.63
C SER A 222 -13.30 8.52 -11.65
N ILE A 223 -12.99 8.84 -12.91
CA ILE A 223 -12.80 7.88 -14.00
C ILE A 223 -11.93 8.50 -15.10
N ALA A 224 -11.05 7.68 -15.68
CA ALA A 224 -10.28 7.97 -16.88
C ALA A 224 -10.01 6.66 -17.64
N GLU A 225 -9.15 6.69 -18.64
CA GLU A 225 -8.83 5.53 -19.47
C GLU A 225 -7.74 4.67 -18.82
N TYR A 226 -6.76 5.31 -18.17
CA TYR A 226 -5.55 4.67 -17.66
C TYR A 226 -5.39 4.86 -16.16
N LYS A 227 -4.79 3.88 -15.50
CA LYS A 227 -4.28 3.98 -14.12
C LYS A 227 -2.82 4.37 -14.14
N GLU A 228 -2.39 4.97 -13.04
CA GLU A 228 -1.03 5.47 -12.89
C GLU A 228 -0.12 4.47 -12.18
N LEU A 229 1.11 4.36 -12.69
CA LEU A 229 2.20 3.64 -12.05
C LEU A 229 3.34 4.60 -11.73
N ARG A 230 4.14 4.23 -10.75
CA ARG A 230 5.20 5.07 -10.18
C ARG A 230 6.47 4.26 -9.94
N GLY A 231 7.61 4.99 -9.78
CA GLY A 231 8.85 4.45 -9.24
C GLY A 231 9.92 4.06 -10.26
N GLY A 232 9.51 3.68 -11.46
CA GLY A 232 10.38 2.99 -12.41
C GLY A 232 10.65 1.55 -11.99
N GLY A 233 11.12 0.73 -12.92
CA GLY A 233 11.42 -0.67 -12.70
C GLY A 233 12.88 -1.04 -12.94
N TRP A 234 13.22 -2.31 -12.79
CA TRP A 234 14.56 -2.85 -12.98
C TRP A 234 15.05 -2.74 -14.44
N TRP A 235 14.14 -2.58 -15.40
CA TRP A 235 14.43 -2.40 -16.82
C TRP A 235 14.64 -0.93 -17.23
N ASP A 236 14.23 0.02 -16.38
CA ASP A 236 14.21 1.43 -16.69
C ASP A 236 15.59 2.08 -16.59
N ASN A 237 15.81 3.08 -17.45
CA ASN A 237 16.98 3.94 -17.36
C ASN A 237 16.89 4.87 -16.15
N GLN A 238 18.02 5.41 -15.73
CA GLN A 238 18.10 6.29 -14.56
C GLN A 238 17.15 7.50 -14.62
N ASP A 239 16.91 8.06 -15.81
CA ASP A 239 16.03 9.21 -16.03
C ASP A 239 14.56 8.92 -15.74
N LEU A 240 14.15 7.65 -15.70
CA LEU A 240 12.81 7.19 -15.35
C LEU A 240 12.69 6.78 -13.86
N VAL A 241 13.80 6.54 -13.17
CA VAL A 241 13.81 6.12 -11.76
C VAL A 241 13.88 7.35 -10.86
N ARG A 242 12.75 8.06 -10.76
CA ARG A 242 12.58 9.34 -10.03
C ARG A 242 11.24 9.37 -9.30
N ALA A 243 11.19 10.13 -8.20
CA ALA A 243 9.98 10.22 -7.39
C ALA A 243 8.78 10.84 -8.13
N SER A 244 9.03 11.76 -9.08
CA SER A 244 7.99 12.43 -9.85
C SER A 244 7.63 11.74 -11.16
N TYR A 245 8.42 10.74 -11.62
CA TYR A 245 8.14 10.04 -12.87
C TYR A 245 6.79 9.32 -12.80
N ARG A 246 6.05 9.42 -13.90
CA ARG A 246 4.68 8.89 -14.05
C ARG A 246 4.57 8.07 -15.33
N ILE A 247 3.93 6.93 -15.25
CA ILE A 247 3.54 6.13 -16.41
C ILE A 247 2.07 5.73 -16.28
N ARG A 248 1.44 5.37 -17.37
CA ARG A 248 0.02 5.03 -17.42
C ARG A 248 -0.22 3.78 -18.26
N LEU A 249 -1.09 2.92 -17.77
CA LEU A 249 -1.51 1.70 -18.46
C LEU A 249 -3.02 1.45 -18.24
N GLU A 250 -3.63 0.60 -19.04
CA GLU A 250 -4.99 0.12 -18.80
C GLU A 250 -5.05 -0.76 -17.56
N THR A 251 -6.21 -0.87 -16.95
CA THR A 251 -6.41 -1.63 -15.70
C THR A 251 -6.14 -3.13 -15.81
N THR A 252 -6.10 -3.64 -17.03
CA THR A 252 -5.86 -5.06 -17.36
C THR A 252 -4.46 -5.32 -17.88
N ASP A 253 -3.67 -4.27 -18.14
CA ASP A 253 -2.30 -4.44 -18.57
C ASP A 253 -1.45 -5.01 -17.43
N LEU A 254 -0.45 -5.77 -17.80
CA LEU A 254 0.54 -6.36 -16.91
C LEU A 254 1.86 -6.51 -17.66
N ASP A 255 2.97 -6.40 -16.93
CA ASP A 255 4.30 -6.70 -17.46
C ASP A 255 5.17 -7.28 -16.34
N TYR A 256 6.28 -7.91 -16.70
CA TYR A 256 7.19 -8.59 -15.78
C TYR A 256 8.02 -7.64 -14.89
N ASP A 257 7.85 -6.35 -15.03
CA ASP A 257 8.41 -5.31 -14.15
C ASP A 257 7.32 -4.48 -13.44
N ILE A 258 6.07 -4.94 -13.45
CA ILE A 258 4.93 -4.27 -12.82
C ILE A 258 4.43 -5.04 -11.61
N GLY A 259 4.51 -4.40 -10.46
CA GLY A 259 4.01 -4.87 -9.17
C GLY A 259 3.23 -3.79 -8.43
N PHE A 260 3.23 -3.83 -7.10
CA PHE A 260 2.50 -2.87 -6.28
C PHE A 260 2.87 -2.99 -4.80
N ARG A 261 2.49 -1.97 -4.02
CA ARG A 261 2.38 -2.04 -2.55
C ARG A 261 1.03 -1.55 -2.09
N CYS A 262 0.58 -2.00 -0.91
CA CYS A 262 -0.71 -1.60 -0.36
C CYS A 262 -0.57 -0.48 0.68
N ALA A 263 -1.64 0.31 0.80
CA ALA A 263 -1.87 1.28 1.85
C ALA A 263 -3.04 0.85 2.75
N ALA A 264 -3.14 1.42 3.95
CA ALA A 264 -4.28 1.28 4.85
C ALA A 264 -4.47 2.54 5.71
N ASN A 265 -5.69 2.80 6.15
CA ASN A 265 -6.03 3.93 7.01
C ASN A 265 -5.81 3.61 8.50
#